data_9e6df12681af0dea411c389e4b184d19
#
_entry.id   9e6df12681af0dea411c389e4b184d19
#
_cell.length_a   1.000
_cell.length_b   1.000
_cell.length_c   1.000
_cell.angle_alpha   90.00
_cell.angle_beta   90.00
_cell.angle_gamma   90.00
#
_symmetry.space_group_name_H-M   'P 1'
#
loop_
_entity.id
_entity.type
_entity.pdbx_description
1 polymer ?
#
loop_
_entity_poly.entity_id
_entity_poly.type
_entity_poly.pdbx_seq_one_letter_code
_entity_poly.pdbx_strand_id
1 'polypeptide(L)'
;MHDSFETGLPQNSANYTPLSPITFLKRTAFVHPHRTSVIHGKHRWTWAETYIRCCRLASALSKRGIGKGDTVSVMAPNIPAIFEAHFGVLMTGAVLNTLNIRLEAETLANIFEHAETKVLLTDREFSPQIKVALSKVKRDILVIDIDDPETESGEYLGMLEYEAFLAEGDPEFEAVLPEDDWQAVSLNYTSGTTGIPKGVVYHTRGAYLLATGNVLAWEMPHRPVYLWTLPMFHCNGWCFPWTITMLGGTHVCLRKVTAKNIYNSVAEHHVTHLCGAPIVMNMISNAPEEEQRELPHRVEIMTAAAPPPPTVIAQMEEAGFNVTHVYGLTEVYGPAVVCEWQEAWNEKDKTTQAQLKGRQGVRYHVLEGLTVANPETLEPVPADGETMGEVLMQGNIVMKGYFKNPEATAQAFAGGWFHSGDIGVLHPDGYIELKDRSKDIIISGGENISSVEIENVLYQHEDILEAAVVARPDEKWGEVPCAFVSLKTGCSLNEQKVIEFCRTKLSGYKIPKYVVFCELPKTSTGKIRKSVLREQAKKL
;
A
#
# COMPACT_ATOMS: atom_id res chain seq x y z
N MET A 1 19.87 -6.30 -43.72
CA MET A 1 20.75 -5.27 -43.13
C MET A 1 21.54 -5.96 -42.02
N HIS A 2 22.87 -5.99 -42.12
CA HIS A 2 23.69 -6.46 -41.01
C HIS A 2 23.59 -5.42 -39.90
N ASP A 3 22.96 -5.76 -38.79
CA ASP A 3 23.00 -4.92 -37.60
C ASP A 3 24.37 -5.10 -36.92
N SER A 4 25.29 -4.18 -37.25
CA SER A 4 26.68 -4.22 -36.74
C SER A 4 26.75 -4.05 -35.23
N PHE A 5 25.71 -3.51 -34.61
CA PHE A 5 25.63 -3.32 -33.15
C PHE A 5 25.24 -4.61 -32.39
N GLU A 6 24.72 -5.63 -33.10
CA GLU A 6 24.37 -6.92 -32.52
C GLU A 6 25.42 -8.00 -32.83
N THR A 7 26.35 -7.73 -33.76
CA THR A 7 27.33 -8.71 -34.22
C THR A 7 28.56 -8.73 -33.30
N GLY A 8 28.81 -9.88 -32.65
CA GLY A 8 29.97 -10.06 -31.76
C GLY A 8 29.84 -9.41 -30.37
N LEU A 9 28.61 -9.00 -29.98
CA LEU A 9 28.29 -8.35 -28.72
C LEU A 9 27.25 -9.16 -27.90
N PRO A 10 27.53 -10.45 -27.59
CA PRO A 10 26.56 -11.27 -26.88
C PRO A 10 26.40 -10.83 -25.43
N GLN A 11 25.20 -11.01 -24.92
CA GLN A 11 24.91 -10.93 -23.49
C GLN A 11 25.67 -12.05 -22.75
N ASN A 12 26.32 -11.71 -21.65
CA ASN A 12 27.06 -12.65 -20.81
C ASN A 12 27.10 -12.19 -19.36
N SER A 13 27.66 -12.99 -18.45
CA SER A 13 27.68 -12.71 -17.01
C SER A 13 28.46 -11.44 -16.59
N ALA A 14 29.30 -10.88 -17.48
CA ALA A 14 30.01 -9.64 -17.20
C ALA A 14 29.16 -8.38 -17.46
N ASN A 15 28.20 -8.47 -18.38
CA ASN A 15 27.44 -7.32 -18.87
C ASN A 15 25.93 -7.43 -18.64
N TYR A 16 25.45 -8.57 -18.12
CA TYR A 16 24.03 -8.80 -17.84
C TYR A 16 23.82 -9.62 -16.56
N THR A 17 22.93 -9.12 -15.71
CA THR A 17 22.33 -9.85 -14.59
C THR A 17 20.87 -9.44 -14.45
N PRO A 18 19.93 -10.38 -14.31
CA PRO A 18 18.54 -10.05 -14.10
C PRO A 18 18.34 -9.11 -12.89
N LEU A 19 17.46 -8.13 -13.04
CA LEU A 19 17.16 -7.20 -11.96
C LEU A 19 16.49 -7.93 -10.80
N SER A 20 17.05 -7.81 -9.59
CA SER A 20 16.47 -8.38 -8.38
C SER A 20 16.76 -7.55 -7.15
N PRO A 21 15.75 -7.22 -6.33
CA PRO A 21 15.95 -6.40 -5.13
C PRO A 21 16.78 -7.11 -4.04
N ILE A 22 16.96 -8.43 -4.10
CA ILE A 22 17.79 -9.14 -3.11
C ILE A 22 19.26 -8.72 -3.14
N THR A 23 19.75 -8.21 -4.28
CA THR A 23 21.12 -7.74 -4.43
C THR A 23 21.43 -6.52 -3.55
N PHE A 24 20.41 -5.74 -3.19
CA PHE A 24 20.57 -4.57 -2.33
C PHE A 24 21.08 -4.94 -0.92
N LEU A 25 20.55 -6.03 -0.36
CA LEU A 25 20.89 -6.47 0.99
C LEU A 25 22.38 -6.85 1.12
N LYS A 26 22.87 -7.68 0.20
CA LYS A 26 24.30 -8.11 0.18
C LYS A 26 25.23 -6.92 0.08
N ARG A 27 24.93 -5.97 -0.83
CA ARG A 27 25.70 -4.74 -0.99
C ARG A 27 25.69 -3.90 0.29
N THR A 28 24.53 -3.70 0.88
CA THR A 28 24.37 -2.82 2.06
C THR A 28 25.04 -3.43 3.29
N ALA A 29 24.93 -4.73 3.50
CA ALA A 29 25.64 -5.42 4.57
C ALA A 29 27.17 -5.34 4.40
N PHE A 30 27.66 -5.40 3.16
CA PHE A 30 29.10 -5.25 2.87
C PHE A 30 29.60 -3.81 3.11
N VAL A 31 28.83 -2.81 2.67
CA VAL A 31 29.28 -1.39 2.76
C VAL A 31 29.07 -0.80 4.15
N HIS A 32 28.01 -1.24 4.86
CA HIS A 32 27.59 -0.69 6.15
C HIS A 32 27.38 -1.76 7.23
N PRO A 33 28.33 -2.73 7.44
CA PRO A 33 28.10 -3.91 8.28
C PRO A 33 27.68 -3.57 9.71
N HIS A 34 28.23 -2.50 10.30
CA HIS A 34 28.01 -2.12 11.70
C HIS A 34 26.90 -1.08 11.91
N ARG A 35 26.30 -0.59 10.82
CA ARG A 35 25.19 0.34 10.93
C ARG A 35 23.91 -0.40 11.33
N THR A 36 23.11 0.23 12.20
CA THR A 36 21.79 -0.30 12.57
C THR A 36 20.90 -0.40 11.33
N SER A 37 20.41 -1.60 11.07
CA SER A 37 19.46 -1.92 10.00
C SER A 37 18.03 -1.90 10.50
N VAL A 38 17.76 -2.53 11.65
CA VAL A 38 16.43 -2.72 12.22
C VAL A 38 16.41 -2.34 13.69
N ILE A 39 15.37 -1.63 14.08
CA ILE A 39 15.00 -1.33 15.47
C ILE A 39 13.62 -1.91 15.73
N HIS A 40 13.46 -2.72 16.79
CA HIS A 40 12.18 -3.24 17.25
C HIS A 40 12.16 -3.29 18.78
N GLY A 41 11.35 -2.45 19.39
CA GLY A 41 11.38 -2.26 20.83
C GLY A 41 12.79 -1.93 21.34
N LYS A 42 13.33 -2.80 22.19
CA LYS A 42 14.71 -2.66 22.72
C LYS A 42 15.77 -3.32 21.83
N HIS A 43 15.37 -4.12 20.88
CA HIS A 43 16.27 -4.86 20.00
C HIS A 43 16.77 -4.02 18.85
N ARG A 44 18.03 -4.21 18.51
CA ARG A 44 18.69 -3.57 17.38
C ARG A 44 19.58 -4.56 16.68
N TRP A 45 19.46 -4.61 15.37
CA TRP A 45 20.34 -5.41 14.52
C TRP A 45 21.13 -4.50 13.59
N THR A 46 22.34 -4.91 13.31
CA THR A 46 23.19 -4.31 12.29
C THR A 46 22.88 -4.90 10.91
N TRP A 47 23.35 -4.27 9.84
CA TRP A 47 23.19 -4.82 8.49
C TRP A 47 23.89 -6.17 8.32
N ALA A 48 25.06 -6.39 8.98
CA ALA A 48 25.72 -7.70 8.97
C ALA A 48 24.85 -8.78 9.62
N GLU A 49 24.28 -8.51 10.80
CA GLU A 49 23.39 -9.45 11.49
C GLU A 49 22.12 -9.72 10.69
N THR A 50 21.49 -8.69 10.14
CA THR A 50 20.30 -8.84 9.30
C THR A 50 20.56 -9.68 8.04
N TYR A 51 21.71 -9.48 7.39
CA TYR A 51 22.10 -10.30 6.24
C TYR A 51 22.25 -11.78 6.64
N ILE A 52 22.93 -12.07 7.74
CA ILE A 52 23.10 -13.42 8.28
C ILE A 52 21.74 -14.06 8.59
N ARG A 53 20.80 -13.32 9.20
CA ARG A 53 19.45 -13.81 9.51
C ARG A 53 18.68 -14.15 8.25
N CYS A 54 18.74 -13.29 7.22
CA CYS A 54 18.11 -13.59 5.91
C CYS A 54 18.74 -14.81 5.21
N CYS A 55 20.07 -14.96 5.26
CA CYS A 55 20.75 -16.16 4.75
C CYS A 55 20.31 -17.42 5.49
N ARG A 56 20.20 -17.37 6.82
CA ARG A 56 19.72 -18.48 7.64
C ARG A 56 18.27 -18.86 7.31
N LEU A 57 17.38 -17.86 7.16
CA LEU A 57 15.99 -18.10 6.73
C LEU A 57 15.95 -18.80 5.36
N ALA A 58 16.69 -18.29 4.39
CA ALA A 58 16.77 -18.89 3.05
C ALA A 58 17.30 -20.33 3.09
N SER A 59 18.39 -20.57 3.84
CA SER A 59 18.96 -21.90 4.01
C SER A 59 17.99 -22.86 4.67
N ALA A 60 17.34 -22.46 5.76
CA ALA A 60 16.38 -23.31 6.48
C ALA A 60 15.16 -23.67 5.60
N LEU A 61 14.67 -22.73 4.80
CA LEU A 61 13.62 -22.98 3.79
C LEU A 61 14.11 -23.95 2.70
N SER A 62 15.31 -23.73 2.14
CA SER A 62 15.89 -24.57 1.10
C SER A 62 16.14 -26.00 1.57
N LYS A 63 16.57 -26.20 2.83
CA LYS A 63 16.73 -27.55 3.45
C LYS A 63 15.41 -28.31 3.54
N ARG A 64 14.27 -27.62 3.45
CA ARG A 64 12.92 -28.22 3.38
C ARG A 64 12.37 -28.29 1.97
N GLY A 65 13.23 -28.11 0.96
CA GLY A 65 12.88 -28.22 -0.46
C GLY A 65 12.08 -27.01 -0.98
N ILE A 66 12.10 -25.88 -0.29
CA ILE A 66 11.46 -24.63 -0.76
C ILE A 66 12.38 -23.93 -1.75
N GLY A 67 11.84 -23.60 -2.92
CA GLY A 67 12.58 -22.97 -4.02
C GLY A 67 11.67 -22.32 -5.05
N LYS A 68 12.19 -22.17 -6.27
CA LYS A 68 11.49 -21.50 -7.39
C LYS A 68 10.08 -22.07 -7.63
N GLY A 69 9.08 -21.17 -7.61
CA GLY A 69 7.68 -21.51 -7.83
C GLY A 69 6.91 -21.92 -6.58
N ASP A 70 7.57 -22.06 -5.43
CA ASP A 70 6.93 -22.37 -4.16
C ASP A 70 6.45 -21.10 -3.47
N THR A 71 5.33 -21.20 -2.74
CA THR A 71 4.79 -20.06 -2.00
C THR A 71 5.09 -20.20 -0.51
N VAL A 72 5.71 -19.16 0.06
CA VAL A 72 5.86 -18.95 1.49
C VAL A 72 4.93 -17.83 1.92
N SER A 73 3.95 -18.16 2.75
CA SER A 73 3.00 -17.19 3.29
C SER A 73 3.50 -16.63 4.62
N VAL A 74 3.29 -15.34 4.86
CA VAL A 74 3.69 -14.67 6.12
C VAL A 74 2.51 -13.89 6.67
N MET A 75 2.14 -14.17 7.93
CA MET A 75 1.12 -13.41 8.67
C MET A 75 1.73 -12.82 9.93
N ALA A 76 2.15 -11.58 9.83
CA ALA A 76 2.80 -10.86 10.92
C ALA A 76 2.51 -9.35 10.84
N PRO A 77 2.52 -8.63 11.98
CA PRO A 77 2.53 -7.16 11.98
C PRO A 77 3.89 -6.64 11.50
N ASN A 78 4.13 -5.33 11.62
CA ASN A 78 5.42 -4.73 11.25
C ASN A 78 6.51 -5.09 12.26
N ILE A 79 7.09 -6.26 12.13
CA ILE A 79 8.14 -6.82 12.99
C ILE A 79 9.32 -7.32 12.15
N PRO A 80 10.50 -7.59 12.73
CA PRO A 80 11.69 -8.02 11.98
C PRO A 80 11.47 -9.25 11.10
N ALA A 81 10.71 -10.23 11.55
CA ALA A 81 10.49 -11.48 10.80
C ALA A 81 9.83 -11.28 9.43
N ILE A 82 8.81 -10.39 9.32
CA ILE A 82 8.22 -10.09 8.01
C ILE A 82 9.18 -9.29 7.14
N PHE A 83 9.99 -8.38 7.71
CA PHE A 83 11.04 -7.68 6.97
C PHE A 83 12.08 -8.68 6.42
N GLU A 84 12.58 -9.59 7.24
CA GLU A 84 13.53 -10.62 6.86
C GLU A 84 12.98 -11.54 5.75
N ALA A 85 11.69 -11.83 5.79
CA ALA A 85 11.02 -12.63 4.76
C ALA A 85 11.06 -11.97 3.37
N HIS A 86 11.09 -10.63 3.27
CA HIS A 86 11.24 -9.91 1.99
C HIS A 86 12.58 -10.17 1.30
N PHE A 87 13.54 -10.75 2.01
CA PHE A 87 14.82 -11.16 1.46
C PHE A 87 15.00 -12.69 1.54
N GLY A 88 14.87 -13.29 2.72
CA GLY A 88 15.14 -14.69 2.94
C GLY A 88 14.28 -15.64 2.09
N VAL A 89 13.00 -15.32 1.87
CA VAL A 89 12.13 -16.09 0.96
C VAL A 89 12.60 -15.93 -0.49
N LEU A 90 12.83 -14.71 -0.93
CA LEU A 90 13.26 -14.43 -2.30
C LEU A 90 14.65 -15.02 -2.63
N MET A 91 15.55 -15.09 -1.65
CA MET A 91 16.87 -15.70 -1.79
C MET A 91 16.82 -17.20 -2.12
N THR A 92 15.69 -17.88 -1.88
CA THR A 92 15.47 -19.26 -2.32
C THR A 92 14.92 -19.37 -3.74
N GLY A 93 14.52 -18.26 -4.35
CA GLY A 93 13.74 -18.22 -5.60
C GLY A 93 12.23 -18.44 -5.40
N ALA A 94 11.76 -18.62 -4.18
CA ALA A 94 10.34 -18.77 -3.84
C ALA A 94 9.57 -17.45 -3.90
N VAL A 95 8.25 -17.55 -3.89
CA VAL A 95 7.30 -16.45 -3.96
C VAL A 95 6.82 -16.09 -2.56
N LEU A 96 7.02 -14.84 -2.16
CA LEU A 96 6.54 -14.30 -0.89
C LEU A 96 5.06 -13.93 -0.98
N ASN A 97 4.22 -14.52 -0.13
CA ASN A 97 2.81 -14.15 0.01
C ASN A 97 2.57 -13.51 1.38
N THR A 98 2.55 -12.20 1.43
CA THR A 98 2.28 -11.46 2.68
C THR A 98 0.77 -11.33 2.90
N LEU A 99 0.31 -11.75 4.08
CA LEU A 99 -1.11 -11.85 4.41
C LEU A 99 -1.58 -10.66 5.22
N ASN A 100 -2.76 -10.17 4.88
CA ASN A 100 -3.41 -9.16 5.69
C ASN A 100 -3.84 -9.74 7.03
N ILE A 101 -3.33 -9.18 8.13
CA ILE A 101 -3.53 -9.66 9.50
C ILE A 101 -4.98 -9.55 10.02
N ARG A 102 -5.87 -8.89 9.29
CA ARG A 102 -7.29 -8.72 9.66
C ARG A 102 -8.23 -9.60 8.83
N LEU A 103 -7.68 -10.56 8.06
CA LEU A 103 -8.52 -11.47 7.29
C LEU A 103 -9.18 -12.51 8.19
N GLU A 104 -10.42 -12.81 7.87
CA GLU A 104 -11.17 -13.88 8.50
C GLU A 104 -10.61 -15.26 8.11
N ALA A 105 -10.77 -16.24 9.01
CA ALA A 105 -10.24 -17.58 8.84
C ALA A 105 -10.67 -18.27 7.53
N GLU A 106 -11.90 -18.03 7.06
CA GLU A 106 -12.40 -18.55 5.77
C GLU A 106 -11.60 -18.01 4.59
N THR A 107 -11.36 -16.69 4.58
CA THR A 107 -10.58 -16.04 3.53
C THR A 107 -9.12 -16.52 3.55
N LEU A 108 -8.53 -16.69 4.74
CA LEU A 108 -7.18 -17.23 4.90
C LEU A 108 -7.08 -18.66 4.35
N ALA A 109 -8.04 -19.53 4.67
CA ALA A 109 -8.08 -20.90 4.15
C ALA A 109 -8.14 -20.91 2.62
N ASN A 110 -8.99 -20.08 2.03
CA ASN A 110 -9.08 -19.93 0.58
C ASN A 110 -7.77 -19.42 -0.05
N ILE A 111 -7.09 -18.48 0.59
CA ILE A 111 -5.78 -17.98 0.14
C ILE A 111 -4.74 -19.09 0.23
N PHE A 112 -4.66 -19.84 1.33
CA PHE A 112 -3.68 -20.94 1.47
C PHE A 112 -3.84 -22.00 0.39
N GLU A 113 -5.08 -22.38 0.07
CA GLU A 113 -5.36 -23.34 -1.02
C GLU A 113 -5.02 -22.75 -2.39
N HIS A 114 -5.49 -21.53 -2.68
CA HIS A 114 -5.30 -20.90 -3.99
C HIS A 114 -3.83 -20.57 -4.26
N ALA A 115 -3.11 -20.03 -3.25
CA ALA A 115 -1.69 -19.70 -3.33
C ALA A 115 -0.77 -20.92 -3.32
N GLU A 116 -1.31 -22.13 -3.04
CA GLU A 116 -0.53 -23.35 -2.85
C GLU A 116 0.55 -23.19 -1.78
N THR A 117 0.19 -22.54 -0.67
CA THR A 117 1.10 -22.27 0.45
C THR A 117 1.77 -23.55 0.95
N LYS A 118 3.12 -23.59 0.94
CA LYS A 118 3.92 -24.69 1.49
C LYS A 118 4.41 -24.43 2.90
N VAL A 119 4.79 -23.18 3.17
CA VAL A 119 5.25 -22.74 4.50
C VAL A 119 4.44 -21.52 4.91
N LEU A 120 4.05 -21.50 6.17
CA LEU A 120 3.42 -20.36 6.82
C LEU A 120 4.29 -19.89 7.98
N LEU A 121 4.83 -18.68 7.88
CA LEU A 121 5.43 -17.97 9.01
C LEU A 121 4.33 -17.13 9.66
N THR A 122 3.99 -17.36 10.91
CA THR A 122 2.87 -16.67 11.55
C THR A 122 3.21 -16.20 12.95
N ASP A 123 2.88 -14.93 13.25
CA ASP A 123 2.96 -14.42 14.62
C ASP A 123 1.88 -15.08 15.47
N ARG A 124 2.23 -15.44 16.70
CA ARG A 124 1.35 -16.14 17.66
C ARG A 124 0.05 -15.39 17.94
N GLU A 125 0.06 -14.05 17.87
CA GLU A 125 -1.16 -13.23 18.06
C GLU A 125 -2.30 -13.68 17.14
N PHE A 126 -1.97 -14.19 15.94
CA PHE A 126 -2.95 -14.62 14.95
C PHE A 126 -3.30 -16.10 15.03
N SER A 127 -2.81 -16.81 16.04
CA SER A 127 -3.09 -18.25 16.21
C SER A 127 -4.59 -18.60 16.22
N PRO A 128 -5.52 -17.81 16.80
CA PRO A 128 -6.93 -18.18 16.80
C PRO A 128 -7.51 -18.32 15.40
N GLN A 129 -7.31 -17.32 14.52
CA GLN A 129 -7.81 -17.38 13.15
C GLN A 129 -7.03 -18.35 12.27
N ILE A 130 -5.72 -18.46 12.44
CA ILE A 130 -4.87 -19.40 11.69
C ILE A 130 -5.26 -20.85 12.00
N LYS A 131 -5.49 -21.21 13.26
CA LYS A 131 -5.92 -22.55 13.67
C LYS A 131 -7.22 -22.97 12.97
N VAL A 132 -8.20 -22.05 12.90
CA VAL A 132 -9.45 -22.29 12.18
C VAL A 132 -9.21 -22.39 10.69
N ALA A 133 -8.38 -21.52 10.11
CA ALA A 133 -8.06 -21.56 8.69
C ALA A 133 -7.40 -22.89 8.30
N LEU A 134 -6.37 -23.32 9.05
CA LEU A 134 -5.65 -24.58 8.80
C LEU A 134 -6.57 -25.81 8.90
N SER A 135 -7.58 -25.82 9.77
CA SER A 135 -8.55 -26.92 9.87
C SER A 135 -9.41 -27.11 8.61
N LYS A 136 -9.48 -26.08 7.73
CA LYS A 136 -10.26 -26.09 6.48
C LYS A 136 -9.42 -26.37 5.24
N VAL A 137 -8.10 -26.32 5.36
CA VAL A 137 -7.14 -26.53 4.26
C VAL A 137 -6.86 -28.02 4.11
N LYS A 138 -6.76 -28.50 2.86
CA LYS A 138 -6.53 -29.92 2.53
C LYS A 138 -5.06 -30.26 2.33
N ARG A 139 -4.22 -29.25 2.12
CA ARG A 139 -2.77 -29.44 1.89
C ARG A 139 -1.99 -29.38 3.19
N ASP A 140 -0.86 -30.06 3.22
CA ASP A 140 0.09 -29.96 4.32
C ASP A 140 0.83 -28.62 4.22
N ILE A 141 0.79 -27.83 5.28
CA ILE A 141 1.50 -26.54 5.41
C ILE A 141 2.45 -26.68 6.59
N LEU A 142 3.74 -26.42 6.34
CA LEU A 142 4.71 -26.29 7.41
C LEU A 142 4.49 -24.96 8.13
N VAL A 143 4.07 -25.00 9.39
CA VAL A 143 3.84 -23.80 10.19
C VAL A 143 5.07 -23.53 11.06
N ILE A 144 5.57 -22.30 11.00
CA ILE A 144 6.65 -21.76 11.84
C ILE A 144 6.07 -20.61 12.64
N ASP A 145 6.08 -20.71 13.95
CA ASP A 145 5.54 -19.69 14.84
C ASP A 145 6.58 -18.59 15.09
N ILE A 146 6.16 -17.35 14.97
CA ILE A 146 6.97 -16.19 15.34
C ILE A 146 6.59 -15.80 16.77
N ASP A 147 7.54 -15.93 17.69
CA ASP A 147 7.42 -15.51 19.09
C ASP A 147 8.05 -14.12 19.26
N ASP A 148 7.32 -13.09 18.83
CA ASP A 148 7.79 -11.72 18.95
C ASP A 148 7.77 -11.26 20.42
N PRO A 149 8.83 -10.60 20.93
CA PRO A 149 8.91 -10.17 22.34
C PRO A 149 7.80 -9.22 22.78
N GLU A 150 7.15 -8.53 21.84
CA GLU A 150 6.03 -7.62 22.10
C GLU A 150 4.66 -8.29 21.92
N THR A 151 4.62 -9.62 21.65
CA THR A 151 3.38 -10.38 21.57
C THR A 151 2.84 -10.68 22.96
N GLU A 152 1.61 -10.22 23.25
CA GLU A 152 0.98 -10.37 24.56
C GLU A 152 0.34 -11.76 24.76
N SER A 153 -0.09 -12.44 23.68
CA SER A 153 -0.86 -13.69 23.74
C SER A 153 -0.75 -14.50 22.45
N GLY A 154 -1.21 -15.74 22.49
CA GLY A 154 -1.31 -16.63 21.33
C GLY A 154 -0.71 -18.01 21.62
N GLU A 155 -1.16 -19.00 20.84
CA GLU A 155 -0.70 -20.39 20.92
C GLU A 155 0.43 -20.63 19.90
N TYR A 156 1.30 -21.60 20.15
CA TYR A 156 2.15 -22.19 19.13
C TYR A 156 1.32 -23.20 18.33
N LEU A 157 1.32 -23.05 17.02
CA LEU A 157 0.58 -23.92 16.10
C LEU A 157 1.51 -24.89 15.35
N GLY A 158 2.75 -24.47 15.14
CA GLY A 158 3.78 -25.26 14.50
C GLY A 158 4.61 -26.09 15.47
N MET A 159 5.52 -26.88 14.90
CA MET A 159 6.51 -27.66 15.68
C MET A 159 7.82 -26.89 15.91
N LEU A 160 7.99 -25.75 15.24
CA LEU A 160 9.20 -24.94 15.25
C LEU A 160 8.85 -23.47 15.49
N GLU A 161 9.67 -22.83 16.30
CA GLU A 161 9.66 -21.41 16.52
C GLU A 161 10.68 -20.75 15.55
N TYR A 162 10.43 -19.50 15.17
CA TYR A 162 11.17 -18.79 14.13
C TYR A 162 12.68 -18.68 14.38
N GLU A 163 13.10 -18.35 15.60
CA GLU A 163 14.53 -18.27 15.94
C GLU A 163 15.20 -19.65 15.94
N ALA A 164 14.51 -20.69 16.38
CA ALA A 164 14.98 -22.06 16.27
C ALA A 164 15.09 -22.50 14.80
N PHE A 165 14.14 -22.10 13.97
CA PHE A 165 14.16 -22.34 12.54
C PHE A 165 15.35 -21.65 11.85
N LEU A 166 15.63 -20.38 12.20
CA LEU A 166 16.81 -19.66 11.70
C LEU A 166 18.11 -20.33 12.14
N ALA A 167 18.16 -20.85 13.36
CA ALA A 167 19.38 -21.52 13.90
C ALA A 167 19.78 -22.77 13.10
N GLU A 168 18.85 -23.43 12.40
CA GLU A 168 19.15 -24.54 11.53
C GLU A 168 19.79 -24.11 10.19
N GLY A 169 19.68 -22.83 9.81
CA GLY A 169 20.14 -22.29 8.55
C GLY A 169 21.63 -21.98 8.53
N ASP A 170 22.22 -22.06 7.33
CA ASP A 170 23.59 -21.66 7.07
C ASP A 170 23.69 -20.13 6.96
N PRO A 171 24.52 -19.45 7.77
CA PRO A 171 24.72 -18.00 7.70
C PRO A 171 25.43 -17.53 6.42
N GLU A 172 26.08 -18.43 5.70
CA GLU A 172 26.80 -18.15 4.45
C GLU A 172 26.02 -18.61 3.20
N PHE A 173 24.70 -18.85 3.33
CA PHE A 173 23.87 -19.28 2.22
C PHE A 173 23.95 -18.31 1.04
N GLU A 174 24.30 -18.81 -0.14
CA GLU A 174 24.29 -18.02 -1.36
C GLU A 174 22.90 -17.92 -1.95
N ALA A 175 22.43 -16.70 -2.18
CA ALA A 175 21.13 -16.44 -2.75
C ALA A 175 21.01 -16.99 -4.18
N VAL A 176 19.89 -17.64 -4.48
CA VAL A 176 19.52 -18.04 -5.82
C VAL A 176 19.00 -16.82 -6.57
N LEU A 177 19.79 -16.30 -7.49
CA LEU A 177 19.36 -15.20 -8.35
C LEU A 177 18.34 -15.68 -9.38
N PRO A 178 17.40 -14.83 -9.81
CA PRO A 178 16.46 -15.20 -10.87
C PRO A 178 17.19 -15.46 -12.19
N GLU A 179 16.70 -16.42 -12.96
CA GLU A 179 17.20 -16.69 -14.32
C GLU A 179 16.76 -15.60 -15.31
N ASP A 180 15.60 -15.01 -15.04
CA ASP A 180 14.97 -13.93 -15.79
C ASP A 180 14.30 -12.96 -14.80
N ASP A 181 14.41 -11.67 -15.05
CA ASP A 181 13.79 -10.65 -14.21
C ASP A 181 12.26 -10.55 -14.36
N TRP A 182 11.66 -11.39 -15.23
CA TRP A 182 10.22 -11.67 -15.28
C TRP A 182 9.79 -12.74 -14.27
N GLN A 183 10.72 -13.37 -13.54
CA GLN A 183 10.40 -14.36 -12.49
C GLN A 183 9.54 -13.75 -11.40
N ALA A 184 8.51 -14.52 -10.94
CA ALA A 184 7.66 -14.11 -9.84
C ALA A 184 8.43 -14.02 -8.52
N VAL A 185 8.20 -12.96 -7.74
CA VAL A 185 8.80 -12.75 -6.41
C VAL A 185 7.77 -12.63 -5.31
N SER A 186 6.57 -12.15 -5.63
CA SER A 186 5.56 -11.92 -4.61
C SER A 186 4.15 -12.14 -5.16
N LEU A 187 3.26 -12.55 -4.25
CA LEU A 187 1.84 -12.75 -4.49
C LEU A 187 1.06 -11.96 -3.44
N ASN A 188 0.30 -10.97 -3.87
CA ASN A 188 -0.46 -10.09 -2.99
C ASN A 188 -1.95 -10.19 -3.28
N TYR A 189 -2.76 -10.48 -2.25
CA TYR A 189 -4.20 -10.61 -2.42
C TYR A 189 -4.91 -9.27 -2.21
N THR A 190 -5.70 -8.86 -3.21
CA THR A 190 -6.54 -7.66 -3.09
C THR A 190 -7.82 -8.01 -2.35
N SER A 191 -8.36 -7.06 -1.59
CA SER A 191 -9.72 -7.15 -1.04
C SER A 191 -10.73 -6.96 -2.18
N GLY A 192 -10.96 -8.00 -2.97
CA GLY A 192 -11.87 -7.96 -4.11
C GLY A 192 -13.26 -7.47 -3.71
N THR A 193 -13.82 -6.57 -4.51
CA THR A 193 -15.20 -6.06 -4.31
C THR A 193 -16.26 -7.07 -4.71
N THR A 194 -15.85 -8.18 -5.33
CA THR A 194 -16.70 -9.28 -5.81
C THR A 194 -16.68 -10.53 -4.89
N GLY A 195 -16.08 -10.44 -3.70
CA GLY A 195 -16.11 -11.49 -2.67
C GLY A 195 -14.86 -12.37 -2.59
N ILE A 196 -14.27 -12.80 -3.70
CA ILE A 196 -13.04 -13.62 -3.68
C ILE A 196 -11.83 -12.72 -4.00
N PRO A 197 -10.81 -12.64 -3.10
CA PRO A 197 -9.62 -11.86 -3.35
C PRO A 197 -8.86 -12.37 -4.60
N LYS A 198 -8.40 -11.44 -5.44
CA LYS A 198 -7.52 -11.77 -6.58
C LYS A 198 -6.07 -11.77 -6.12
N GLY A 199 -5.31 -12.78 -6.50
CA GLY A 199 -3.86 -12.84 -6.24
C GLY A 199 -3.08 -12.10 -7.33
N VAL A 200 -2.48 -10.99 -6.99
CA VAL A 200 -1.63 -10.17 -7.89
C VAL A 200 -0.21 -10.69 -7.84
N VAL A 201 0.36 -11.06 -8.97
CA VAL A 201 1.72 -11.59 -9.08
C VAL A 201 2.71 -10.49 -9.47
N TYR A 202 3.76 -10.32 -8.67
CA TYR A 202 4.86 -9.41 -8.94
C TYR A 202 6.05 -10.15 -9.57
N HIS A 203 6.77 -9.47 -10.46
CA HIS A 203 8.05 -9.94 -11.02
C HIS A 203 9.23 -9.15 -10.44
N THR A 204 10.44 -9.72 -10.50
CA THR A 204 11.63 -9.12 -9.87
C THR A 204 12.00 -7.77 -10.44
N ARG A 205 11.83 -7.57 -11.77
CA ARG A 205 12.07 -6.29 -12.46
C ARG A 205 11.24 -5.17 -11.85
N GLY A 206 9.92 -5.37 -11.72
CA GLY A 206 9.02 -4.35 -11.17
C GLY A 206 9.37 -3.98 -9.73
N ALA A 207 9.68 -4.98 -8.88
CA ALA A 207 10.08 -4.76 -7.50
C ALA A 207 11.40 -3.97 -7.40
N TYR A 208 12.40 -4.29 -8.24
CA TYR A 208 13.66 -3.57 -8.30
C TYR A 208 13.48 -2.12 -8.76
N LEU A 209 12.71 -1.92 -9.85
CA LEU A 209 12.51 -0.60 -10.44
C LEU A 209 11.66 0.29 -9.52
N LEU A 210 10.59 -0.23 -8.91
CA LEU A 210 9.82 0.58 -7.98
C LEU A 210 10.63 0.91 -6.73
N ALA A 211 11.42 -0.02 -6.18
CA ALA A 211 12.31 0.28 -5.07
C ALA A 211 13.27 1.44 -5.38
N THR A 212 13.77 1.50 -6.62
CA THR A 212 14.62 2.61 -7.11
C THR A 212 13.79 3.86 -7.39
N GLY A 213 12.61 3.71 -7.98
CA GLY A 213 11.69 4.79 -8.30
C GLY A 213 11.22 5.57 -7.07
N ASN A 214 11.01 4.89 -5.94
CA ASN A 214 10.68 5.54 -4.67
C ASN A 214 11.75 6.56 -4.24
N VAL A 215 13.03 6.25 -4.45
CA VAL A 215 14.13 7.18 -4.11
C VAL A 215 14.03 8.46 -4.92
N LEU A 216 13.76 8.34 -6.22
CA LEU A 216 13.66 9.48 -7.13
C LEU A 216 12.38 10.30 -6.84
N ALA A 217 11.24 9.62 -6.74
CA ALA A 217 9.94 10.28 -6.58
C ALA A 217 9.76 10.96 -5.21
N TRP A 218 10.52 10.54 -4.19
CA TRP A 218 10.47 11.12 -2.84
C TRP A 218 11.75 11.84 -2.45
N GLU A 219 12.68 12.04 -3.39
CA GLU A 219 13.97 12.71 -3.16
C GLU A 219 14.68 12.18 -1.90
N MET A 220 14.68 10.86 -1.72
CA MET A 220 15.14 10.25 -0.48
C MET A 220 16.63 10.40 -0.28
N PRO A 221 17.08 10.88 0.89
CA PRO A 221 18.50 10.97 1.21
C PRO A 221 19.10 9.59 1.45
N HIS A 222 20.43 9.50 1.41
CA HIS A 222 21.12 8.31 1.89
C HIS A 222 20.90 8.10 3.39
N ARG A 223 20.70 6.85 3.78
CA ARG A 223 20.60 6.41 5.18
C ARG A 223 19.41 7.02 5.94
N PRO A 224 18.20 7.00 5.35
CA PRO A 224 16.98 7.44 6.05
C PRO A 224 16.71 6.56 7.26
N VAL A 225 15.98 7.10 8.24
CA VAL A 225 15.36 6.33 9.32
C VAL A 225 13.88 6.24 9.01
N TYR A 226 13.39 5.05 8.69
CA TYR A 226 12.03 4.82 8.22
C TYR A 226 11.19 4.11 9.27
N LEU A 227 10.07 4.73 9.65
CA LEU A 227 9.10 4.16 10.60
C LEU A 227 8.02 3.37 9.85
N TRP A 228 7.86 2.13 10.23
CA TRP A 228 6.85 1.23 9.66
C TRP A 228 5.45 1.46 10.23
N THR A 229 4.78 2.50 9.79
CA THR A 229 3.35 2.75 9.99
C THR A 229 2.51 2.15 8.86
N LEU A 230 3.05 2.11 7.64
CA LEU A 230 2.49 1.34 6.54
C LEU A 230 2.62 -0.17 6.83
N PRO A 231 1.57 -0.99 6.72
CA PRO A 231 1.71 -2.43 6.88
C PRO A 231 2.64 -3.04 5.82
N MET A 232 3.69 -3.76 6.26
CA MET A 232 4.61 -4.45 5.34
C MET A 232 3.92 -5.49 4.47
N PHE A 233 2.79 -6.04 4.92
CA PHE A 233 2.03 -7.01 4.15
C PHE A 233 1.23 -6.38 2.99
N HIS A 234 0.96 -5.08 3.02
CA HIS A 234 0.15 -4.40 2.02
C HIS A 234 1.01 -3.95 0.84
N CYS A 235 0.73 -4.47 -0.35
CA CYS A 235 1.52 -4.24 -1.57
C CYS A 235 3.03 -4.41 -1.30
N ASN A 236 3.39 -5.43 -0.50
CA ASN A 236 4.75 -5.66 0.03
C ASN A 236 5.41 -4.36 0.55
N GLY A 237 4.66 -3.64 1.41
CA GLY A 237 5.12 -2.39 2.00
C GLY A 237 5.56 -1.34 0.98
N TRP A 238 4.90 -1.30 -0.20
CA TRP A 238 5.21 -0.37 -1.32
C TRP A 238 6.67 -0.44 -1.78
N CYS A 239 7.27 -1.62 -1.71
CA CYS A 239 8.69 -1.87 -2.02
C CYS A 239 9.69 -1.16 -1.08
N PHE A 240 9.25 -0.48 -0.01
CA PHE A 240 10.15 0.16 0.96
C PHE A 240 11.06 -0.78 1.74
N PRO A 241 10.75 -2.09 1.97
CA PRO A 241 11.76 -3.00 2.51
C PRO A 241 13.04 -2.99 1.68
N TRP A 242 12.91 -2.96 0.36
CA TRP A 242 14.03 -2.93 -0.58
C TRP A 242 14.61 -1.53 -0.78
N THR A 243 13.75 -0.48 -0.85
CA THR A 243 14.18 0.92 -0.99
C THR A 243 15.08 1.36 0.16
N ILE A 244 14.63 1.18 1.40
CA ILE A 244 15.38 1.59 2.60
C ILE A 244 16.68 0.79 2.73
N THR A 245 16.62 -0.50 2.43
CA THR A 245 17.80 -1.37 2.40
C THR A 245 18.82 -0.88 1.37
N MET A 246 18.41 -0.54 0.15
CA MET A 246 19.28 -0.01 -0.91
C MET A 246 20.01 1.26 -0.47
N LEU A 247 19.34 2.13 0.27
CA LEU A 247 19.89 3.38 0.81
C LEU A 247 20.76 3.20 2.07
N GLY A 248 20.87 1.98 2.61
CA GLY A 248 21.57 1.72 3.87
C GLY A 248 20.89 2.41 5.06
N GLY A 249 19.57 2.57 4.99
CA GLY A 249 18.75 3.21 6.01
C GLY A 249 18.56 2.36 7.27
N THR A 250 17.67 2.79 8.15
CA THR A 250 17.27 2.05 9.35
C THR A 250 15.76 1.83 9.31
N HIS A 251 15.33 0.60 9.49
CA HIS A 251 13.93 0.22 9.61
C HIS A 251 13.53 0.25 11.09
N VAL A 252 12.61 1.14 11.46
CA VAL A 252 12.00 1.17 12.80
C VAL A 252 10.67 0.41 12.71
N CYS A 253 10.64 -0.80 13.22
CA CYS A 253 9.45 -1.63 13.24
C CYS A 253 8.49 -1.13 14.32
N LEU A 254 7.20 -1.04 13.97
CA LEU A 254 6.15 -0.58 14.86
C LEU A 254 4.99 -1.57 14.84
N ARG A 255 4.93 -2.44 15.87
CA ARG A 255 3.90 -3.47 15.98
C ARG A 255 2.49 -2.89 16.09
N LYS A 256 2.32 -1.85 16.92
CA LYS A 256 1.03 -1.16 17.14
C LYS A 256 1.15 0.31 16.71
N VAL A 257 0.42 0.68 15.66
CA VAL A 257 0.39 2.05 15.14
C VAL A 257 -0.58 2.89 15.98
N THR A 258 -0.04 3.78 16.81
CA THR A 258 -0.78 4.76 17.61
C THR A 258 -0.07 6.12 17.53
N ALA A 259 -0.78 7.22 17.77
CA ALA A 259 -0.18 8.56 17.79
C ALA A 259 1.03 8.62 18.74
N LYS A 260 0.84 8.16 19.98
CA LYS A 260 1.90 8.09 21.00
C LYS A 260 3.15 7.36 20.52
N ASN A 261 2.96 6.19 19.90
CA ASN A 261 4.10 5.38 19.43
C ASN A 261 4.81 6.05 18.24
N ILE A 262 4.07 6.72 17.35
CA ILE A 262 4.66 7.49 16.24
C ILE A 262 5.51 8.64 16.78
N TYR A 263 4.95 9.51 17.65
CA TYR A 263 5.68 10.64 18.23
C TYR A 263 6.91 10.19 19.03
N ASN A 264 6.78 9.14 19.85
CA ASN A 264 7.91 8.58 20.60
C ASN A 264 8.99 8.05 19.66
N SER A 265 8.62 7.30 18.61
CA SER A 265 9.60 6.76 17.65
C SER A 265 10.33 7.87 16.91
N VAL A 266 9.63 8.95 16.51
CA VAL A 266 10.27 10.11 15.86
C VAL A 266 11.28 10.77 16.79
N ALA A 267 10.89 11.01 18.04
CA ALA A 267 11.76 11.66 19.04
C ALA A 267 12.97 10.79 19.42
N GLU A 268 12.77 9.49 19.65
CA GLU A 268 13.79 8.57 20.18
C GLU A 268 14.75 8.03 19.12
N HIS A 269 14.24 7.81 17.91
CA HIS A 269 15.02 7.18 16.83
C HIS A 269 15.36 8.14 15.68
N HIS A 270 14.97 9.41 15.79
CA HIS A 270 15.17 10.43 14.74
C HIS A 270 14.59 9.98 13.39
N VAL A 271 13.37 9.46 13.41
CA VAL A 271 12.66 9.02 12.20
C VAL A 271 12.54 10.18 11.22
N THR A 272 12.97 9.96 9.99
CA THR A 272 12.94 10.95 8.91
C THR A 272 11.78 10.74 7.94
N HIS A 273 11.33 9.50 7.76
CA HIS A 273 10.33 9.11 6.76
C HIS A 273 9.36 8.10 7.32
N LEU A 274 8.11 8.20 6.89
CA LEU A 274 7.08 7.18 7.12
C LEU A 274 6.02 7.25 6.01
N CYS A 275 5.27 6.17 5.82
CA CYS A 275 4.11 6.15 4.93
C CYS A 275 2.84 5.82 5.71
N GLY A 276 1.72 6.42 5.33
CA GLY A 276 0.46 6.14 5.99
C GLY A 276 -0.75 6.56 5.16
N ALA A 277 -1.85 5.82 5.32
CA ALA A 277 -3.14 6.24 4.79
C ALA A 277 -3.66 7.49 5.54
N PRO A 278 -4.65 8.23 5.02
CA PRO A 278 -5.22 9.41 5.69
C PRO A 278 -5.66 9.18 7.14
N ILE A 279 -6.05 7.95 7.51
CA ILE A 279 -6.36 7.61 8.91
C ILE A 279 -5.16 7.76 9.84
N VAL A 280 -3.94 7.49 9.36
CA VAL A 280 -2.71 7.69 10.15
C VAL A 280 -2.43 9.18 10.30
N MET A 281 -2.67 9.96 9.24
CA MET A 281 -2.56 11.42 9.30
C MET A 281 -3.56 12.01 10.29
N ASN A 282 -4.82 11.58 10.23
CA ASN A 282 -5.85 12.00 11.20
C ASN A 282 -5.49 11.62 12.65
N MET A 283 -4.90 10.45 12.85
CA MET A 283 -4.42 9.99 14.16
C MET A 283 -3.31 10.91 14.70
N ILE A 284 -2.38 11.31 13.85
CA ILE A 284 -1.26 12.21 14.21
C ILE A 284 -1.80 13.62 14.51
N SER A 285 -2.59 14.21 13.59
CA SER A 285 -3.06 15.58 13.69
C SER A 285 -4.08 15.82 14.81
N ASN A 286 -4.80 14.77 15.24
CA ASN A 286 -5.77 14.85 16.34
C ASN A 286 -5.27 14.14 17.62
N ALA A 287 -3.95 13.92 17.75
CA ALA A 287 -3.37 13.33 18.94
C ALA A 287 -3.59 14.23 20.16
N PRO A 288 -3.97 13.69 21.34
CA PRO A 288 -3.99 14.45 22.59
C PRO A 288 -2.61 15.07 22.91
N GLU A 289 -2.58 16.24 23.56
CA GLU A 289 -1.31 16.92 23.87
C GLU A 289 -0.33 16.03 24.65
N GLU A 290 -0.82 15.19 25.56
CA GLU A 290 -0.02 14.27 26.36
C GLU A 290 0.63 13.15 25.53
N GLU A 291 0.13 12.86 24.34
CA GLU A 291 0.71 11.88 23.40
C GLU A 291 1.67 12.52 22.40
N GLN A 292 1.59 13.84 22.23
CA GLN A 292 2.46 14.58 21.32
C GLN A 292 3.86 14.75 21.91
N ARG A 293 4.84 14.87 21.02
CA ARG A 293 6.22 15.23 21.32
C ARG A 293 6.67 16.31 20.37
N GLU A 294 7.57 17.18 20.83
CA GLU A 294 8.29 18.09 19.95
C GLU A 294 9.12 17.28 18.96
N LEU A 295 8.96 17.57 17.68
CA LEU A 295 9.71 16.90 16.62
C LEU A 295 11.09 17.54 16.46
N PRO A 296 12.17 16.73 16.47
CA PRO A 296 13.54 17.26 16.37
C PRO A 296 13.87 17.83 14.97
N HIS A 297 13.05 17.50 13.98
CA HIS A 297 13.15 17.93 12.59
C HIS A 297 11.83 17.69 11.87
N ARG A 298 11.68 18.24 10.66
CA ARG A 298 10.53 17.95 9.80
C ARG A 298 10.58 16.51 9.33
N VAL A 299 9.45 15.81 9.41
CA VAL A 299 9.31 14.39 9.05
C VAL A 299 8.58 14.28 7.71
N GLU A 300 9.13 13.51 6.79
CA GLU A 300 8.51 13.23 5.50
C GLU A 300 7.43 12.15 5.64
N ILE A 301 6.21 12.42 5.20
CA ILE A 301 5.13 11.43 5.14
C ILE A 301 4.59 11.28 3.73
N MET A 302 4.61 10.05 3.21
CA MET A 302 3.98 9.69 1.95
C MET A 302 2.60 9.08 2.22
N THR A 303 1.56 9.59 1.58
CA THR A 303 0.18 9.15 1.78
C THR A 303 -0.49 8.71 0.48
N ALA A 304 -1.34 7.68 0.57
CA ALA A 304 -2.16 7.14 -0.51
C ALA A 304 -3.42 6.45 0.03
N ALA A 305 -4.06 5.65 -0.79
CA ALA A 305 -5.26 4.84 -0.58
C ALA A 305 -6.59 5.62 -0.72
N ALA A 306 -6.67 6.85 -0.30
CA ALA A 306 -7.75 7.79 -0.59
C ALA A 306 -7.13 9.19 -0.71
N PRO A 307 -7.69 10.11 -1.51
CA PRO A 307 -7.23 11.48 -1.52
C PRO A 307 -7.33 12.08 -0.11
N PRO A 308 -6.22 12.59 0.47
CA PRO A 308 -6.28 13.25 1.76
C PRO A 308 -7.02 14.59 1.63
N PRO A 309 -7.97 14.90 2.53
CA PRO A 309 -8.60 16.21 2.52
C PRO A 309 -7.56 17.33 2.66
N PRO A 310 -7.66 18.44 1.92
CA PRO A 310 -6.71 19.56 2.03
C PRO A 310 -6.53 20.09 3.46
N THR A 311 -7.60 20.05 4.28
CA THR A 311 -7.55 20.44 5.70
C THR A 311 -6.63 19.53 6.51
N VAL A 312 -6.63 18.21 6.24
CA VAL A 312 -5.75 17.25 6.93
C VAL A 312 -4.30 17.45 6.51
N ILE A 313 -4.05 17.75 5.22
CA ILE A 313 -2.70 18.09 4.74
C ILE A 313 -2.16 19.31 5.49
N ALA A 314 -2.95 20.40 5.59
CA ALA A 314 -2.55 21.60 6.29
C ALA A 314 -2.23 21.33 7.78
N GLN A 315 -3.08 20.57 8.48
CA GLN A 315 -2.86 20.19 9.87
C GLN A 315 -1.58 19.37 10.07
N MET A 316 -1.26 18.44 9.14
CA MET A 316 -0.03 17.68 9.18
C MET A 316 1.21 18.57 9.01
N GLU A 317 1.14 19.57 8.12
CA GLU A 317 2.24 20.52 7.94
C GLU A 317 2.47 21.39 9.16
N GLU A 318 1.41 21.82 9.83
CA GLU A 318 1.47 22.53 11.11
C GLU A 318 2.06 21.67 12.23
N ALA A 319 1.76 20.35 12.22
CA ALA A 319 2.33 19.38 13.16
C ALA A 319 3.80 19.00 12.85
N GLY A 320 4.43 19.58 11.82
CA GLY A 320 5.85 19.35 11.48
C GLY A 320 6.11 18.21 10.48
N PHE A 321 5.08 17.72 9.80
CA PHE A 321 5.20 16.72 8.75
C PHE A 321 5.10 17.34 7.35
N ASN A 322 5.93 16.88 6.41
CA ASN A 322 5.81 17.25 5.02
C ASN A 322 5.06 16.15 4.25
N VAL A 323 3.92 16.48 3.66
CA VAL A 323 3.04 15.49 3.02
C VAL A 323 3.35 15.39 1.53
N THR A 324 3.65 14.18 1.07
CA THR A 324 3.73 13.80 -0.35
C THR A 324 2.55 12.89 -0.67
N HIS A 325 1.67 13.32 -1.56
CA HIS A 325 0.55 12.51 -2.00
C HIS A 325 0.95 11.65 -3.20
N VAL A 326 0.63 10.35 -3.13
CA VAL A 326 0.90 9.38 -4.18
C VAL A 326 -0.35 8.56 -4.50
N TYR A 327 -0.36 7.98 -5.69
CA TYR A 327 -1.43 7.08 -6.10
C TYR A 327 -0.87 5.83 -6.74
N GLY A 328 -1.55 4.73 -6.50
CA GLY A 328 -1.28 3.44 -7.11
C GLY A 328 -2.19 2.36 -6.52
N LEU A 329 -2.00 1.16 -7.01
CA LEU A 329 -2.80 -0.02 -6.67
C LEU A 329 -1.87 -1.21 -6.39
N THR A 330 -2.44 -2.29 -5.89
CA THR A 330 -1.69 -3.55 -5.74
C THR A 330 -1.11 -4.00 -7.08
N GLU A 331 -1.83 -3.80 -8.16
CA GLU A 331 -1.47 -4.18 -9.52
C GLU A 331 -0.26 -3.40 -10.10
N VAL A 332 0.17 -2.35 -9.40
CA VAL A 332 1.37 -1.57 -9.75
C VAL A 332 2.37 -1.49 -8.59
N TYR A 333 2.38 -2.49 -7.71
CA TYR A 333 3.29 -2.68 -6.56
C TYR A 333 3.13 -1.65 -5.43
N GLY A 334 2.25 -0.69 -5.55
CA GLY A 334 2.06 0.45 -4.65
C GLY A 334 2.01 1.76 -5.41
N PRO A 335 2.77 2.80 -4.98
CA PRO A 335 2.80 4.09 -5.66
C PRO A 335 3.36 3.99 -7.08
N ALA A 336 2.65 4.56 -8.05
CA ALA A 336 3.08 4.68 -9.45
C ALA A 336 2.91 6.11 -9.99
N VAL A 337 2.23 6.97 -9.21
CA VAL A 337 1.95 8.38 -9.50
C VAL A 337 2.26 9.19 -8.24
N VAL A 338 2.85 10.37 -8.41
CA VAL A 338 3.23 11.28 -7.32
C VAL A 338 2.77 12.70 -7.62
N CYS A 339 2.23 13.38 -6.63
CA CYS A 339 1.99 14.81 -6.68
C CYS A 339 3.33 15.54 -6.50
N GLU A 340 4.11 15.60 -7.57
CA GLU A 340 5.40 16.28 -7.62
C GLU A 340 5.20 17.77 -7.36
N TRP A 341 5.95 18.33 -6.40
CA TRP A 341 5.80 19.72 -6.02
C TRP A 341 6.45 20.64 -7.05
N GLN A 342 5.75 21.70 -7.46
CA GLN A 342 6.28 22.72 -8.37
C GLN A 342 6.71 23.96 -7.57
N GLU A 343 7.91 24.48 -7.81
CA GLU A 343 8.45 25.66 -7.11
C GLU A 343 7.50 26.87 -7.18
N ALA A 344 6.82 27.06 -8.33
CA ALA A 344 5.85 28.11 -8.52
C ALA A 344 4.64 28.05 -7.57
N TRP A 345 4.40 26.89 -6.94
CA TRP A 345 3.32 26.74 -5.96
C TRP A 345 3.68 27.34 -4.59
N ASN A 346 4.95 27.59 -4.31
CA ASN A 346 5.40 28.25 -3.07
C ASN A 346 4.82 29.66 -2.91
N GLU A 347 4.51 30.34 -4.02
CA GLU A 347 3.95 31.70 -4.03
C GLU A 347 2.42 31.72 -3.84
N LYS A 348 1.77 30.56 -3.85
CA LYS A 348 0.33 30.44 -3.66
C LYS A 348 -0.04 30.49 -2.17
N ASP A 349 -1.29 30.88 -1.89
CA ASP A 349 -1.83 30.81 -0.54
C ASP A 349 -1.92 29.34 -0.05
N LYS A 350 -1.96 29.17 1.27
CA LYS A 350 -1.95 27.84 1.92
C LYS A 350 -3.11 26.93 1.48
N THR A 351 -4.29 27.52 1.24
CA THR A 351 -5.47 26.77 0.79
C THR A 351 -5.25 26.21 -0.61
N THR A 352 -4.76 27.05 -1.51
CA THR A 352 -4.41 26.65 -2.87
C THR A 352 -3.30 25.58 -2.88
N GLN A 353 -2.25 25.75 -2.04
CA GLN A 353 -1.18 24.76 -1.89
C GLN A 353 -1.74 23.40 -1.46
N ALA A 354 -2.63 23.37 -0.47
CA ALA A 354 -3.24 22.12 0.01
C ALA A 354 -4.14 21.47 -1.05
N GLN A 355 -4.87 22.26 -1.85
CA GLN A 355 -5.67 21.74 -2.97
C GLN A 355 -4.78 21.11 -4.04
N LEU A 356 -3.68 21.76 -4.41
CA LEU A 356 -2.72 21.23 -5.38
C LEU A 356 -2.08 19.92 -4.89
N LYS A 357 -1.70 19.84 -3.62
CA LYS A 357 -1.19 18.60 -2.99
C LYS A 357 -2.23 17.47 -2.92
N GLY A 358 -3.52 17.80 -2.94
CA GLY A 358 -4.60 16.83 -2.93
C GLY A 358 -4.75 16.05 -4.25
N ARG A 359 -4.19 16.54 -5.38
CA ARG A 359 -4.19 15.83 -6.67
C ARG A 359 -3.25 14.62 -6.61
N GLN A 360 -3.46 13.62 -7.47
CA GLN A 360 -2.58 12.44 -7.54
C GLN A 360 -1.26 12.76 -8.22
N GLY A 361 -1.27 13.63 -9.24
CA GLY A 361 -0.06 14.15 -9.84
C GLY A 361 0.34 13.50 -11.15
N VAL A 362 1.63 13.20 -11.30
CA VAL A 362 2.26 12.70 -12.51
C VAL A 362 2.86 11.30 -12.29
N ARG A 363 3.15 10.58 -13.37
CA ARG A 363 3.74 9.23 -13.29
C ARG A 363 5.10 9.23 -12.61
N TYR A 364 5.42 8.14 -11.90
CA TYR A 364 6.78 7.86 -11.45
C TYR A 364 7.74 7.76 -12.65
N HIS A 365 9.02 8.03 -12.41
CA HIS A 365 10.08 7.92 -13.41
C HIS A 365 10.20 6.53 -14.05
N VAL A 366 9.76 5.50 -13.32
CA VAL A 366 9.82 4.08 -13.70
C VAL A 366 8.49 3.52 -14.23
N LEU A 367 7.48 4.38 -14.42
CA LEU A 367 6.24 4.05 -15.11
C LEU A 367 6.26 4.71 -16.50
N GLU A 368 6.22 3.93 -17.55
CA GLU A 368 6.41 4.41 -18.90
C GLU A 368 5.18 5.16 -19.46
N GLY A 369 3.97 4.73 -19.09
CA GLY A 369 2.72 5.32 -19.56
C GLY A 369 1.71 5.58 -18.45
N LEU A 370 1.13 6.80 -18.46
CA LEU A 370 0.00 7.20 -17.62
C LEU A 370 -0.90 8.08 -18.47
N THR A 371 -2.18 7.77 -18.53
CA THR A 371 -3.17 8.61 -19.23
C THR A 371 -4.53 8.51 -18.57
N VAL A 372 -5.40 9.46 -18.87
CA VAL A 372 -6.84 9.38 -18.59
C VAL A 372 -7.52 9.28 -19.93
N ALA A 373 -8.28 8.21 -20.18
CA ALA A 373 -8.83 7.90 -21.50
C ALA A 373 -10.24 7.32 -21.41
N ASN A 374 -10.93 7.35 -22.55
CA ASN A 374 -12.16 6.57 -22.71
C ASN A 374 -11.80 5.08 -22.64
N PRO A 375 -12.40 4.28 -21.74
CA PRO A 375 -12.01 2.88 -21.55
C PRO A 375 -12.30 1.96 -22.74
N GLU A 376 -13.20 2.36 -23.65
CA GLU A 376 -13.57 1.56 -24.82
C GLU A 376 -12.71 1.88 -26.05
N THR A 377 -12.48 3.18 -26.29
CA THR A 377 -11.72 3.64 -27.48
C THR A 377 -10.24 3.81 -27.21
N LEU A 378 -9.84 3.92 -25.94
CA LEU A 378 -8.49 4.27 -25.46
C LEU A 378 -8.00 5.66 -25.92
N GLU A 379 -8.91 6.50 -26.45
CA GLU A 379 -8.59 7.88 -26.81
C GLU A 379 -8.45 8.71 -25.55
N PRO A 380 -7.33 9.45 -25.38
CA PRO A 380 -7.15 10.33 -24.23
C PRO A 380 -8.24 11.40 -24.14
N VAL A 381 -8.69 11.69 -22.92
CA VAL A 381 -9.60 12.82 -22.68
C VAL A 381 -8.88 14.16 -22.83
N PRO A 382 -9.59 15.26 -23.11
CA PRO A 382 -9.03 16.60 -23.08
C PRO A 382 -8.38 16.91 -21.73
N ALA A 383 -7.26 17.65 -21.74
CA ALA A 383 -6.60 18.12 -20.52
C ALA A 383 -7.27 19.41 -20.02
N ASP A 384 -8.55 19.33 -19.64
CA ASP A 384 -9.38 20.45 -19.21
C ASP A 384 -9.68 20.44 -17.69
N GLY A 385 -9.29 19.36 -17.00
CA GLY A 385 -9.58 19.15 -15.58
C GLY A 385 -11.04 18.79 -15.27
N GLU A 386 -11.88 18.57 -16.29
CA GLU A 386 -13.32 18.36 -16.19
C GLU A 386 -13.76 17.05 -16.85
N THR A 387 -13.27 16.76 -18.05
CA THR A 387 -13.65 15.55 -18.80
C THR A 387 -13.13 14.29 -18.13
N MET A 388 -14.06 13.44 -17.68
CA MET A 388 -13.74 12.21 -16.98
C MET A 388 -13.40 11.07 -17.96
N GLY A 389 -12.40 10.26 -17.56
CA GLY A 389 -12.04 9.00 -18.19
C GLY A 389 -11.46 8.03 -17.18
N GLU A 390 -11.14 6.81 -17.62
CA GLU A 390 -10.43 5.84 -16.79
C GLU A 390 -8.93 6.16 -16.77
N VAL A 391 -8.31 6.01 -15.59
CA VAL A 391 -6.86 6.10 -15.44
C VAL A 391 -6.24 4.81 -15.94
N LEU A 392 -5.41 4.90 -16.97
CA LEU A 392 -4.72 3.79 -17.60
C LEU A 392 -3.21 3.91 -17.36
N MET A 393 -2.57 2.76 -17.09
CA MET A 393 -1.14 2.68 -16.79
C MET A 393 -0.44 1.67 -17.71
N GLN A 394 0.83 1.92 -17.99
CA GLN A 394 1.65 1.00 -18.79
C GLN A 394 3.10 1.09 -18.33
N GLY A 395 3.77 -0.07 -18.20
CA GLY A 395 5.21 -0.06 -17.91
C GLY A 395 5.71 -1.21 -17.06
N ASN A 396 6.99 -1.10 -16.73
CA ASN A 396 7.75 -2.15 -16.05
C ASN A 396 7.36 -2.37 -14.59
N ILE A 397 6.63 -1.45 -13.97
CA ILE A 397 6.11 -1.61 -12.60
C ILE A 397 4.62 -2.02 -12.57
N VAL A 398 4.08 -2.51 -13.68
CA VAL A 398 2.76 -3.14 -13.72
C VAL A 398 2.92 -4.62 -13.41
N MET A 399 1.97 -5.21 -12.70
CA MET A 399 1.96 -6.62 -12.29
C MET A 399 2.20 -7.58 -13.46
N LYS A 400 2.60 -8.81 -13.14
CA LYS A 400 2.67 -9.92 -14.12
C LYS A 400 1.28 -10.38 -14.58
N GLY A 401 0.30 -10.29 -13.68
CA GLY A 401 -1.10 -10.66 -13.89
C GLY A 401 -1.74 -11.19 -12.62
N TYR A 402 -2.99 -11.65 -12.75
CA TYR A 402 -3.71 -12.30 -11.65
C TYR A 402 -3.44 -13.80 -11.63
N PHE A 403 -2.98 -14.31 -10.50
CA PHE A 403 -2.64 -15.71 -10.29
C PHE A 403 -3.82 -16.62 -10.59
N LYS A 404 -3.60 -17.62 -11.46
CA LYS A 404 -4.62 -18.59 -11.91
C LYS A 404 -5.91 -17.95 -12.46
N ASN A 405 -5.83 -16.72 -12.97
CA ASN A 405 -6.99 -16.04 -13.54
C ASN A 405 -6.62 -15.33 -14.86
N PRO A 406 -6.42 -16.09 -15.95
CA PRO A 406 -6.02 -15.54 -17.25
C PRO A 406 -7.08 -14.62 -17.86
N GLU A 407 -8.36 -14.90 -17.61
CA GLU A 407 -9.46 -14.07 -18.12
C GLU A 407 -9.44 -12.67 -17.50
N ALA A 408 -9.37 -12.57 -16.16
CA ALA A 408 -9.27 -11.28 -15.49
C ALA A 408 -7.96 -10.55 -15.85
N THR A 409 -6.87 -11.29 -16.11
CA THR A 409 -5.61 -10.70 -16.58
C THR A 409 -5.76 -10.10 -17.97
N ALA A 410 -6.38 -10.81 -18.90
CA ALA A 410 -6.63 -10.33 -20.25
C ALA A 410 -7.54 -9.07 -20.26
N GLN A 411 -8.57 -9.06 -19.42
CA GLN A 411 -9.44 -7.89 -19.24
C GLN A 411 -8.66 -6.69 -18.68
N ALA A 412 -7.83 -6.92 -17.65
CA ALA A 412 -7.04 -5.86 -17.03
C ALA A 412 -5.99 -5.25 -17.97
N PHE A 413 -5.56 -5.99 -19.01
CA PHE A 413 -4.54 -5.54 -19.99
C PHE A 413 -5.11 -5.27 -21.37
N ALA A 414 -6.41 -5.06 -21.49
CA ALA A 414 -7.06 -4.79 -22.76
C ALA A 414 -6.41 -3.61 -23.48
N GLY A 415 -6.21 -3.71 -24.81
CA GLY A 415 -5.61 -2.66 -25.62
C GLY A 415 -4.15 -2.34 -25.27
N GLY A 416 -3.45 -3.17 -24.48
CA GLY A 416 -2.05 -2.95 -24.10
C GLY A 416 -1.85 -1.98 -22.94
N TRP A 417 -2.92 -1.60 -22.24
CA TRP A 417 -2.91 -0.77 -21.06
C TRP A 417 -3.44 -1.55 -19.85
N PHE A 418 -2.90 -1.26 -18.67
CA PHE A 418 -3.51 -1.70 -17.44
C PHE A 418 -4.69 -0.79 -17.08
N HIS A 419 -5.87 -1.37 -17.00
CA HIS A 419 -7.12 -0.73 -16.63
C HIS A 419 -7.26 -0.68 -15.10
N SER A 420 -7.15 0.52 -14.52
CA SER A 420 -7.17 0.67 -13.05
C SER A 420 -8.59 0.52 -12.45
N GLY A 421 -9.62 0.78 -13.24
CA GLY A 421 -11.00 0.91 -12.77
C GLY A 421 -11.25 2.20 -11.97
N ASP A 422 -10.29 3.11 -11.91
CA ASP A 422 -10.42 4.40 -11.24
C ASP A 422 -10.68 5.50 -12.28
N ILE A 423 -11.66 6.35 -12.01
CA ILE A 423 -12.07 7.46 -12.88
C ILE A 423 -11.37 8.74 -12.43
N GLY A 424 -10.80 9.46 -13.38
CA GLY A 424 -10.10 10.71 -13.13
C GLY A 424 -10.27 11.71 -14.24
N VAL A 425 -9.62 12.85 -14.07
CA VAL A 425 -9.49 13.91 -15.07
C VAL A 425 -8.01 14.23 -15.28
N LEU A 426 -7.68 14.79 -16.44
CA LEU A 426 -6.36 15.29 -16.75
C LEU A 426 -6.38 16.82 -16.75
N HIS A 427 -5.54 17.44 -15.92
CA HIS A 427 -5.39 18.88 -15.86
C HIS A 427 -4.47 19.44 -16.97
N PRO A 428 -4.60 20.73 -17.33
CA PRO A 428 -3.74 21.35 -18.35
C PRO A 428 -2.24 21.30 -18.05
N ASP A 429 -1.86 21.17 -16.77
CA ASP A 429 -0.47 21.04 -16.33
C ASP A 429 0.04 19.58 -16.32
N GLY A 430 -0.75 18.63 -16.85
CA GLY A 430 -0.41 17.22 -16.96
C GLY A 430 -0.64 16.38 -15.71
N TYR A 431 -1.16 16.97 -14.63
CA TYR A 431 -1.49 16.24 -13.39
C TYR A 431 -2.83 15.54 -13.54
N ILE A 432 -2.90 14.30 -13.09
CA ILE A 432 -4.18 13.61 -12.94
C ILE A 432 -4.81 13.91 -11.59
N GLU A 433 -6.13 13.92 -11.55
CA GLU A 433 -6.92 13.97 -10.33
C GLU A 433 -8.00 12.91 -10.37
N LEU A 434 -8.01 12.03 -9.37
CA LEU A 434 -9.05 11.00 -9.23
C LEU A 434 -10.35 11.63 -8.77
N LYS A 435 -11.42 11.26 -9.45
CA LYS A 435 -12.78 11.69 -9.10
C LYS A 435 -13.54 10.63 -8.34
N ASP A 436 -13.42 9.37 -8.76
CA ASP A 436 -14.03 8.23 -8.06
C ASP A 436 -13.55 6.89 -8.64
N ARG A 437 -14.05 5.79 -8.10
CA ARG A 437 -14.03 4.51 -8.81
C ARG A 437 -15.22 4.41 -9.75
N SER A 438 -15.05 3.76 -10.90
CA SER A 438 -16.12 3.60 -11.89
C SER A 438 -17.44 3.08 -11.29
N LYS A 439 -17.34 2.16 -10.30
CA LYS A 439 -18.48 1.59 -9.57
C LYS A 439 -19.01 2.43 -8.40
N ASP A 440 -18.31 3.50 -8.01
CA ASP A 440 -18.68 4.40 -6.91
C ASP A 440 -19.25 5.73 -7.43
N ILE A 441 -19.12 6.02 -8.74
CA ILE A 441 -19.80 7.13 -9.41
C ILE A 441 -21.30 6.97 -9.21
N ILE A 442 -21.96 8.04 -8.81
CA ILE A 442 -23.41 8.10 -8.59
C ILE A 442 -24.05 8.67 -9.85
N ILE A 443 -24.94 7.92 -10.49
CA ILE A 443 -25.60 8.35 -11.74
C ILE A 443 -26.99 8.88 -11.38
N SER A 444 -27.10 10.20 -11.26
CA SER A 444 -28.33 10.88 -10.84
C SER A 444 -28.94 11.68 -11.99
N GLY A 445 -30.08 11.23 -12.51
CA GLY A 445 -30.76 11.91 -13.62
C GLY A 445 -29.95 12.00 -14.91
N GLY A 446 -28.99 11.08 -15.11
CA GLY A 446 -28.05 11.07 -16.24
C GLY A 446 -26.74 11.84 -16.02
N GLU A 447 -26.60 12.52 -14.87
CA GLU A 447 -25.39 13.23 -14.48
C GLU A 447 -24.49 12.33 -13.62
N ASN A 448 -23.19 12.32 -13.91
CA ASN A 448 -22.19 11.62 -13.13
C ASN A 448 -21.75 12.48 -11.93
N ILE A 449 -21.96 11.98 -10.72
CA ILE A 449 -21.59 12.65 -9.48
C ILE A 449 -20.43 11.88 -8.82
N SER A 450 -19.33 12.58 -8.57
CA SER A 450 -18.24 12.06 -7.76
C SER A 450 -18.65 12.01 -6.29
N SER A 451 -18.58 10.84 -5.69
CA SER A 451 -18.79 10.69 -4.24
C SER A 451 -17.68 11.39 -3.45
N VAL A 452 -16.46 11.40 -3.97
CA VAL A 452 -15.28 12.05 -3.35
C VAL A 452 -15.44 13.57 -3.30
N GLU A 453 -16.05 14.20 -4.30
CA GLU A 453 -16.33 15.64 -4.29
C GLU A 453 -17.22 16.02 -3.11
N ILE A 454 -18.24 15.24 -2.85
CA ILE A 454 -19.16 15.48 -1.73
C ILE A 454 -18.45 15.19 -0.38
N GLU A 455 -17.68 14.11 -0.30
CA GLU A 455 -16.88 13.78 0.89
C GLU A 455 -15.91 14.90 1.24
N ASN A 456 -15.23 15.50 0.28
CA ASN A 456 -14.31 16.63 0.48
C ASN A 456 -15.02 17.85 1.05
N VAL A 457 -16.27 18.10 0.68
CA VAL A 457 -17.08 19.16 1.26
C VAL A 457 -17.46 18.83 2.70
N LEU A 458 -17.89 17.60 2.97
CA LEU A 458 -18.24 17.15 4.33
C LEU A 458 -17.06 17.23 5.30
N TYR A 459 -15.85 16.89 4.87
CA TYR A 459 -14.63 17.02 5.69
C TYR A 459 -14.26 18.48 6.07
N GLN A 460 -14.84 19.48 5.41
CA GLN A 460 -14.64 20.89 5.78
C GLN A 460 -15.51 21.32 6.96
N HIS A 461 -16.45 20.48 7.40
CA HIS A 461 -17.29 20.80 8.57
C HIS A 461 -16.53 20.47 9.86
N GLU A 462 -16.46 21.44 10.79
CA GLU A 462 -15.68 21.35 12.03
C GLU A 462 -16.01 20.16 12.94
N ASP A 463 -17.28 19.72 12.95
CA ASP A 463 -17.77 18.62 13.79
C ASP A 463 -17.66 17.24 13.13
N ILE A 464 -17.35 17.16 11.84
CA ILE A 464 -17.26 15.90 11.12
C ILE A 464 -15.84 15.32 11.25
N LEU A 465 -15.75 14.09 11.75
CA LEU A 465 -14.49 13.35 11.83
C LEU A 465 -14.21 12.60 10.51
N GLU A 466 -15.22 11.89 9.99
CA GLU A 466 -15.12 11.11 8.77
C GLU A 466 -16.44 11.12 8.00
N ALA A 467 -16.35 11.03 6.69
CA ALA A 467 -17.50 10.96 5.81
C ALA A 467 -17.26 9.97 4.65
N ALA A 468 -18.32 9.32 4.23
CA ALA A 468 -18.37 8.51 3.02
C ALA A 468 -19.70 8.71 2.31
N VAL A 469 -19.67 8.80 0.99
CA VAL A 469 -20.87 8.99 0.17
C VAL A 469 -21.00 7.82 -0.80
N VAL A 470 -22.21 7.31 -0.91
CA VAL A 470 -22.53 6.19 -1.81
C VAL A 470 -23.82 6.45 -2.55
N ALA A 471 -23.99 5.78 -3.69
CA ALA A 471 -25.25 5.77 -4.42
C ALA A 471 -26.34 5.07 -3.60
N ARG A 472 -27.51 5.69 -3.53
CA ARG A 472 -28.76 5.08 -3.08
C ARG A 472 -29.76 5.07 -4.25
N PRO A 473 -30.45 3.94 -4.52
CA PRO A 473 -31.51 3.89 -5.53
C PRO A 473 -32.61 4.92 -5.27
N ASP A 474 -33.07 5.60 -6.31
CA ASP A 474 -34.15 6.60 -6.28
C ASP A 474 -35.08 6.42 -7.49
N GLU A 475 -36.38 6.34 -7.26
CA GLU A 475 -37.37 6.07 -8.31
C GLU A 475 -37.39 7.16 -9.40
N LYS A 476 -37.08 8.40 -9.05
CA LYS A 476 -37.13 9.54 -9.97
C LYS A 476 -35.83 9.77 -10.70
N TRP A 477 -34.68 9.63 -10.00
CA TRP A 477 -33.38 10.04 -10.48
C TRP A 477 -32.45 8.87 -10.82
N GLY A 478 -32.92 7.61 -10.65
CA GLY A 478 -32.12 6.40 -10.74
C GLY A 478 -31.29 6.20 -9.48
N GLU A 479 -30.35 7.11 -9.22
CA GLU A 479 -29.55 7.14 -8.00
C GLU A 479 -29.50 8.54 -7.40
N VAL A 480 -29.24 8.62 -6.10
CA VAL A 480 -29.00 9.88 -5.38
C VAL A 480 -27.88 9.69 -4.34
N PRO A 481 -27.12 10.77 -4.01
CA PRO A 481 -26.09 10.71 -2.99
C PRO A 481 -26.70 10.45 -1.59
N CYS A 482 -26.12 9.47 -0.88
CA CYS A 482 -26.39 9.15 0.52
C CYS A 482 -25.08 9.27 1.31
N ALA A 483 -25.03 10.19 2.26
CA ALA A 483 -23.85 10.44 3.08
C ALA A 483 -23.91 9.64 4.38
N PHE A 484 -22.81 8.96 4.72
CA PHE A 484 -22.57 8.33 6.02
C PHE A 484 -21.49 9.16 6.74
N VAL A 485 -21.78 9.57 7.97
CA VAL A 485 -20.97 10.57 8.69
C VAL A 485 -20.66 10.07 10.09
N SER A 486 -19.39 10.19 10.48
CA SER A 486 -18.91 10.00 11.85
C SER A 486 -18.53 11.38 12.42
N LEU A 487 -18.98 11.68 13.65
CA LEU A 487 -18.73 12.95 14.31
C LEU A 487 -17.52 12.87 15.24
N LYS A 488 -16.88 14.01 15.47
CA LYS A 488 -15.87 14.17 16.51
C LYS A 488 -16.50 13.97 17.90
N THR A 489 -15.69 13.53 18.85
CA THR A 489 -16.14 13.28 20.23
C THR A 489 -16.74 14.52 20.85
N GLY A 490 -17.96 14.39 21.38
CA GLY A 490 -18.68 15.49 22.03
C GLY A 490 -19.44 16.44 21.09
N CYS A 491 -19.34 16.25 19.76
CA CYS A 491 -20.08 17.02 18.77
C CYS A 491 -21.46 16.43 18.49
N SER A 492 -22.41 17.26 18.05
CA SER A 492 -23.78 16.88 17.71
C SER A 492 -24.24 17.64 16.48
N LEU A 493 -24.57 16.88 15.43
CA LEU A 493 -25.18 17.37 14.21
C LEU A 493 -26.46 16.59 13.90
N ASN A 494 -27.35 17.20 13.15
CA ASN A 494 -28.50 16.53 12.56
C ASN A 494 -28.39 16.54 11.02
N GLU A 495 -29.17 15.68 10.37
CA GLU A 495 -29.22 15.53 8.92
C GLU A 495 -29.42 16.86 8.20
N GLN A 496 -30.39 17.68 8.66
CA GLN A 496 -30.76 18.95 8.06
C GLN A 496 -29.56 19.92 8.01
N LYS A 497 -28.79 20.04 9.10
CA LYS A 497 -27.59 20.91 9.16
C LYS A 497 -26.50 20.47 8.20
N VAL A 498 -26.28 19.15 8.07
CA VAL A 498 -25.31 18.61 7.11
C VAL A 498 -25.73 18.93 5.67
N ILE A 499 -27.01 18.71 5.33
CA ILE A 499 -27.57 19.03 4.00
C ILE A 499 -27.48 20.55 3.72
N GLU A 500 -27.80 21.40 4.69
CA GLU A 500 -27.67 22.85 4.57
C GLU A 500 -26.22 23.28 4.35
N PHE A 501 -25.28 22.69 5.07
CA PHE A 501 -23.86 22.94 4.86
C PHE A 501 -23.41 22.55 3.45
N CYS A 502 -23.78 21.38 2.97
CA CYS A 502 -23.49 20.94 1.59
C CYS A 502 -24.10 21.90 0.55
N ARG A 503 -25.30 22.43 0.81
CA ARG A 503 -26.01 23.35 -0.08
C ARG A 503 -25.27 24.67 -0.31
N THR A 504 -24.42 25.09 0.64
CA THR A 504 -23.60 26.30 0.52
C THR A 504 -22.39 26.12 -0.41
N LYS A 505 -22.04 24.88 -0.77
CA LYS A 505 -20.78 24.54 -1.45
C LYS A 505 -20.94 23.67 -2.68
N LEU A 506 -22.08 22.99 -2.85
CA LEU A 506 -22.34 22.04 -3.94
C LEU A 506 -23.52 22.47 -4.81
N SER A 507 -23.43 22.09 -6.10
CA SER A 507 -24.56 22.21 -7.01
C SER A 507 -25.74 21.33 -6.54
N GLY A 508 -26.98 21.75 -6.80
CA GLY A 508 -28.18 21.17 -6.21
C GLY A 508 -28.34 19.64 -6.38
N TYR A 509 -27.95 19.08 -7.53
CA TYR A 509 -28.04 17.66 -7.82
C TYR A 509 -26.96 16.81 -7.08
N LYS A 510 -25.87 17.42 -6.61
CA LYS A 510 -24.78 16.80 -5.85
C LYS A 510 -25.07 16.76 -4.35
N ILE A 511 -26.08 17.47 -3.85
CA ILE A 511 -26.39 17.54 -2.43
C ILE A 511 -26.91 16.19 -1.94
N PRO A 512 -26.35 15.60 -0.86
CA PRO A 512 -26.88 14.37 -0.28
C PRO A 512 -28.36 14.52 0.07
N LYS A 513 -29.16 13.56 -0.35
CA LYS A 513 -30.57 13.50 0.02
C LYS A 513 -30.81 12.79 1.35
N TYR A 514 -29.85 12.02 1.79
CA TYR A 514 -29.91 11.25 3.03
C TYR A 514 -28.57 11.37 3.76
N VAL A 515 -28.62 11.50 5.08
CA VAL A 515 -27.44 11.55 5.95
C VAL A 515 -27.64 10.55 7.09
N VAL A 516 -26.72 9.62 7.23
CA VAL A 516 -26.71 8.58 8.27
C VAL A 516 -25.52 8.78 9.19
N PHE A 517 -25.77 8.94 10.48
CA PHE A 517 -24.70 9.05 11.48
C PHE A 517 -24.33 7.66 11.99
N CYS A 518 -23.11 7.23 11.78
CA CYS A 518 -22.60 5.92 12.22
C CYS A 518 -21.07 5.91 12.27
N GLU A 519 -20.50 4.89 12.88
CA GLU A 519 -19.10 4.53 12.70
C GLU A 519 -18.92 3.91 11.30
N LEU A 520 -17.88 4.36 10.58
CA LEU A 520 -17.67 3.92 9.20
C LEU A 520 -16.89 2.60 9.14
N PRO A 521 -17.40 1.58 8.42
CA PRO A 521 -16.71 0.31 8.26
C PRO A 521 -15.43 0.48 7.44
N LYS A 522 -14.31 -0.04 7.93
CA LYS A 522 -12.99 0.13 7.31
C LYS A 522 -12.34 -1.21 6.93
N THR A 523 -11.45 -1.14 5.97
CA THR A 523 -10.49 -2.21 5.68
C THR A 523 -9.36 -2.19 6.73
N SER A 524 -8.51 -3.22 6.70
CA SER A 524 -7.30 -3.28 7.53
C SER A 524 -6.31 -2.13 7.29
N THR A 525 -6.35 -1.54 6.11
CA THR A 525 -5.52 -0.38 5.73
C THR A 525 -6.19 0.95 6.06
N GLY A 526 -7.35 0.94 6.74
CA GLY A 526 -8.09 2.14 7.10
C GLY A 526 -8.99 2.72 6.00
N LYS A 527 -9.08 2.07 4.82
CA LYS A 527 -9.97 2.50 3.73
C LYS A 527 -11.42 2.18 4.06
N ILE A 528 -12.32 3.15 3.87
CA ILE A 528 -13.76 2.97 4.11
C ILE A 528 -14.32 1.94 3.12
N ARG A 529 -15.11 0.99 3.62
CA ARG A 529 -15.75 -0.08 2.85
C ARG A 529 -17.08 0.40 2.26
N LYS A 530 -17.03 1.20 1.18
CA LYS A 530 -18.23 1.72 0.50
C LYS A 530 -19.20 0.62 0.05
N SER A 531 -18.70 -0.59 -0.26
CA SER A 531 -19.58 -1.71 -0.60
C SER A 531 -20.55 -2.08 0.52
N VAL A 532 -20.12 -2.02 1.78
CA VAL A 532 -20.98 -2.26 2.95
C VAL A 532 -21.99 -1.13 3.11
N LEU A 533 -21.54 0.12 2.92
CA LEU A 533 -22.43 1.29 3.02
C LEU A 533 -23.49 1.32 1.90
N ARG A 534 -23.14 0.89 0.69
CA ARG A 534 -24.14 0.74 -0.41
C ARG A 534 -25.24 -0.24 -0.05
N GLU A 535 -24.89 -1.39 0.55
CA GLU A 535 -25.91 -2.35 0.99
C GLU A 535 -26.77 -1.81 2.13
N GLN A 536 -26.21 -0.97 2.99
CA GLN A 536 -26.99 -0.25 4.01
C GLN A 536 -27.91 0.80 3.38
N ALA A 537 -27.38 1.61 2.44
CA ALA A 537 -28.15 2.64 1.75
C ALA A 537 -29.38 2.10 1.00
N LYS A 538 -29.29 0.89 0.42
CA LYS A 538 -30.43 0.21 -0.24
C LYS A 538 -31.56 -0.13 0.72
N LYS A 539 -31.31 -0.21 2.03
CA LYS A 539 -32.29 -0.62 3.05
C LYS A 539 -32.96 0.58 3.75
N LEU A 540 -32.46 1.79 3.50
CA LEU A 540 -33.04 3.03 3.99
C LEU A 540 -34.25 3.46 3.13
#